data_1725151c6cc83e148063672dc5cd3c3e
#
_entry.id   1725151c6cc83e148063672dc5cd3c3e
#
_cell.length_a   1.000
_cell.length_b   1.000
_cell.length_c   1.000
_cell.angle_alpha   90.00
_cell.angle_beta   90.00
_cell.angle_gamma   90.00
#
_symmetry.space_group_name_H-M   'P 1'
#
loop_
_entity.id
_entity.type
_entity.pdbx_description
1 polymer ?
#
loop_
_entity_poly.entity_id
_entity_poly.type
_entity_poly.pdbx_seq_one_letter_code
_entity_poly.pdbx_strand_id
1 'polypeptide(L)'
;MEEANGVLSMGRIASGLIAAALVGCVAAARTETVKGELVDQACYIKDKKNVGGSHKDCAETCARRGQPLAVVTAGGKIYQITGPLAADNNTKLIPHLAHTVEITGDVSEKDGALMIAAEAGSLKMVGR
;
A
#
# COMPACT_ATOMS: atom_id res chain seq x y z
N MET A 1 -63.97 -49.62 -14.63
CA MET A 1 -63.56 -48.50 -15.36
C MET A 1 -63.05 -47.41 -14.45
N GLU A 2 -62.03 -47.64 -13.83
CA GLU A 2 -61.47 -46.65 -12.94
C GLU A 2 -60.20 -46.03 -13.51
N GLU A 3 -60.25 -44.82 -13.72
CA GLU A 3 -59.14 -44.01 -14.07
C GLU A 3 -58.29 -43.76 -12.85
N ALA A 4 -57.21 -44.49 -12.72
CA ALA A 4 -56.21 -44.16 -11.74
C ALA A 4 -55.38 -43.00 -12.26
N ASN A 5 -55.83 -41.81 -12.00
CA ASN A 5 -55.01 -40.62 -12.22
C ASN A 5 -53.99 -40.55 -11.15
N GLY A 6 -52.94 -41.29 -11.38
CA GLY A 6 -51.72 -41.07 -10.64
C GLY A 6 -51.13 -39.74 -11.03
N VAL A 7 -51.46 -38.72 -10.29
CA VAL A 7 -50.75 -37.44 -10.39
C VAL A 7 -49.38 -37.65 -9.78
N LEU A 8 -48.40 -37.92 -10.62
CA LEU A 8 -47.01 -37.86 -10.26
C LEU A 8 -46.69 -36.39 -10.06
N SER A 9 -46.77 -35.97 -8.83
CA SER A 9 -46.17 -34.72 -8.41
C SER A 9 -44.64 -34.86 -8.55
N MET A 10 -44.14 -34.46 -9.68
CA MET A 10 -42.70 -34.27 -9.83
C MET A 10 -42.33 -33.09 -8.98
N GLY A 11 -41.82 -33.38 -7.80
CA GLY A 11 -41.15 -32.41 -6.99
C GLY A 11 -39.95 -31.85 -7.79
N ARG A 12 -40.09 -30.63 -8.22
CA ARG A 12 -39.00 -29.87 -8.76
C ARG A 12 -38.01 -29.63 -7.63
N ILE A 13 -36.97 -30.44 -7.62
CA ILE A 13 -35.81 -30.14 -6.83
C ILE A 13 -35.14 -28.97 -7.54
N ALA A 14 -35.44 -27.77 -7.08
CA ALA A 14 -34.68 -26.61 -7.44
C ALA A 14 -33.30 -26.77 -6.80
N SER A 15 -32.37 -27.27 -7.56
CA SER A 15 -30.95 -27.20 -7.19
C SER A 15 -30.54 -25.71 -7.22
N GLY A 16 -30.66 -25.08 -6.07
CA GLY A 16 -30.08 -23.79 -5.85
C GLY A 16 -28.59 -23.91 -5.89
N LEU A 17 -28.01 -23.56 -7.01
CA LEU A 17 -26.58 -23.24 -7.09
C LEU A 17 -26.37 -22.01 -6.23
N ILE A 18 -25.93 -22.24 -4.99
CA ILE A 18 -25.37 -21.19 -4.17
C ILE A 18 -24.00 -20.88 -4.79
N ALA A 19 -23.97 -19.93 -5.68
CA ALA A 19 -22.72 -19.30 -6.09
C ALA A 19 -22.22 -18.56 -4.86
N ALA A 20 -21.29 -19.16 -4.15
CA ALA A 20 -20.51 -18.45 -3.16
C ALA A 20 -19.68 -17.43 -3.91
N ALA A 21 -20.19 -16.21 -4.01
CA ALA A 21 -19.39 -15.08 -4.44
C ALA A 21 -18.33 -14.86 -3.36
N LEU A 22 -17.12 -15.31 -3.63
CA LEU A 22 -15.94 -14.88 -2.91
C LEU A 22 -15.78 -13.39 -3.19
N VAL A 23 -16.45 -12.57 -2.39
CA VAL A 23 -16.14 -11.14 -2.33
C VAL A 23 -14.76 -11.04 -1.71
N GLY A 24 -13.74 -11.10 -2.56
CA GLY A 24 -12.41 -10.72 -2.16
C GLY A 24 -12.50 -9.28 -1.68
N CYS A 25 -12.26 -9.04 -0.41
CA CYS A 25 -12.04 -7.69 0.11
C CYS A 25 -10.81 -7.10 -0.56
N VAL A 26 -10.99 -6.53 -1.73
CA VAL A 26 -10.04 -5.59 -2.28
C VAL A 26 -10.24 -4.33 -1.44
N ALA A 27 -9.34 -4.10 -0.48
CA ALA A 27 -9.34 -2.84 0.23
C ALA A 27 -9.17 -1.73 -0.81
N ALA A 28 -10.21 -0.94 -1.01
CA ALA A 28 -10.17 0.17 -1.96
C ALA A 28 -9.07 1.13 -1.53
N ALA A 29 -8.19 1.49 -2.46
CA ALA A 29 -7.18 2.52 -2.23
C ALA A 29 -7.88 3.83 -1.84
N ARG A 30 -7.39 4.49 -0.79
CA ARG A 30 -7.92 5.78 -0.32
C ARG A 30 -6.83 6.82 -0.41
N THR A 31 -7.21 7.99 -0.89
CA THR A 31 -6.31 9.13 -0.89
C THR A 31 -6.11 9.63 0.52
N GLU A 32 -4.88 9.64 0.97
CA GLU A 32 -4.49 10.09 2.32
C GLU A 32 -3.28 10.99 2.25
N THR A 33 -3.12 11.85 3.26
CA THR A 33 -1.89 12.59 3.50
C THR A 33 -1.15 11.94 4.67
N VAL A 34 0.05 11.47 4.39
CA VAL A 34 0.90 10.79 5.37
C VAL A 34 2.07 11.70 5.72
N LYS A 35 2.30 11.89 7.01
CA LYS A 35 3.41 12.70 7.54
C LYS A 35 4.40 11.82 8.30
N GLY A 36 5.67 11.98 8.01
CA GLY A 36 6.72 11.27 8.72
C GLY A 36 8.10 11.53 8.14
N GLU A 37 9.08 10.82 8.64
CA GLU A 37 10.44 10.89 8.15
C GLU A 37 10.63 10.03 6.91
N LEU A 38 11.32 10.58 5.91
CA LEU A 38 11.69 9.85 4.70
C LEU A 38 12.96 9.03 4.95
N VAL A 39 12.85 7.72 4.80
CA VAL A 39 13.91 6.75 5.11
C VAL A 39 14.14 5.76 3.97
N ASP A 40 15.30 5.13 3.98
CA ASP A 40 15.51 3.88 3.24
C ASP A 40 14.74 2.77 3.93
N GLN A 41 13.78 2.20 3.24
CA GLN A 41 12.87 1.21 3.83
C GLN A 41 13.59 -0.04 4.31
N ALA A 42 14.49 -0.60 3.52
CA ALA A 42 15.18 -1.84 3.85
C ALA A 42 16.09 -1.67 5.06
N CYS A 43 16.86 -0.58 5.09
CA CYS A 43 17.73 -0.27 6.22
C CYS A 43 16.95 0.03 7.50
N TYR A 44 15.84 0.74 7.40
CA TYR A 44 14.99 1.02 8.55
C TYR A 44 14.33 -0.23 9.13
N ILE A 45 13.86 -1.13 8.28
CA ILE A 45 13.29 -2.41 8.73
C ILE A 45 14.33 -3.26 9.43
N LYS A 46 15.55 -3.26 8.92
CA LYS A 46 16.67 -4.00 9.50
C LYS A 46 17.09 -3.45 10.87
N ASP A 47 17.17 -2.15 10.99
CA ASP A 47 17.46 -1.45 12.25
C ASP A 47 16.77 -0.08 12.24
N LYS A 48 15.84 0.10 13.16
CA LYS A 48 15.07 1.35 13.29
C LYS A 48 15.91 2.56 13.67
N LYS A 49 17.17 2.38 14.03
CA LYS A 49 18.13 3.46 14.25
C LYS A 49 18.68 4.04 12.96
N ASN A 50 18.45 3.39 11.81
CA ASN A 50 18.87 3.85 10.50
C ASN A 50 17.97 4.98 10.00
N VAL A 51 18.00 6.09 10.70
CA VAL A 51 17.22 7.31 10.44
C VAL A 51 18.08 8.55 10.61
N GLY A 52 17.57 9.67 10.13
CA GLY A 52 18.20 10.97 10.33
C GLY A 52 19.46 11.20 9.51
N GLY A 53 20.13 12.31 9.82
CA GLY A 53 21.28 12.77 9.06
C GLY A 53 22.47 11.84 9.10
N SER A 54 22.66 11.06 10.16
CA SER A 54 23.75 10.10 10.28
C SER A 54 23.65 8.93 9.29
N HIS A 55 22.46 8.62 8.83
CA HIS A 55 22.20 7.53 7.88
C HIS A 55 21.95 8.04 6.45
N LYS A 56 21.93 9.35 6.24
CA LYS A 56 21.54 9.98 4.98
C LYS A 56 22.35 9.49 3.79
N ASP A 57 23.67 9.46 3.89
CA ASP A 57 24.54 9.08 2.77
C ASP A 57 24.34 7.63 2.33
N CYS A 58 24.14 6.74 3.29
CA CYS A 58 23.82 5.35 2.99
C CYS A 58 22.44 5.21 2.33
N ALA A 59 21.45 5.90 2.86
CA ALA A 59 20.10 5.91 2.31
C ALA A 59 20.07 6.49 0.88
N GLU A 60 20.80 7.54 0.64
CA GLU A 60 20.95 8.16 -0.69
C GLU A 60 21.58 7.19 -1.70
N THR A 61 22.62 6.49 -1.31
CA THR A 61 23.28 5.48 -2.16
C THR A 61 22.32 4.36 -2.52
N CYS A 62 21.55 3.85 -1.58
CA CYS A 62 20.55 2.82 -1.81
C CYS A 62 19.40 3.33 -2.70
N ALA A 63 18.94 4.55 -2.46
CA ALA A 63 17.88 5.17 -3.24
C ALA A 63 18.26 5.33 -4.72
N ARG A 64 19.49 5.73 -5.01
CA ARG A 64 20.01 5.85 -6.37
C ARG A 64 20.09 4.52 -7.11
N ARG A 65 20.14 3.41 -6.39
CA ARG A 65 20.08 2.05 -6.95
C ARG A 65 18.65 1.55 -7.16
N GLY A 66 17.64 2.38 -6.90
CA GLY A 66 16.24 2.02 -7.02
C GLY A 66 15.66 1.28 -5.83
N GLN A 67 16.34 1.26 -4.69
CA GLN A 67 15.79 0.68 -3.46
C GLN A 67 14.58 1.49 -2.99
N PRO A 68 13.52 0.83 -2.46
CA PRO A 68 12.33 1.53 -2.01
C PRO A 68 12.63 2.50 -0.87
N LEU A 69 12.05 3.69 -0.96
CA LEU A 69 11.98 4.65 0.14
C LEU A 69 10.61 4.59 0.78
N ALA A 70 10.54 4.95 2.05
CA ALA A 70 9.31 4.95 2.82
C ALA A 70 9.20 6.18 3.71
N VAL A 71 7.97 6.51 4.06
CA VAL A 71 7.66 7.46 5.13
C VAL A 71 7.36 6.67 6.39
N VAL A 72 8.07 6.99 7.47
CA VAL A 72 7.82 6.43 8.80
C VAL A 72 7.12 7.47 9.65
N THR A 73 5.89 7.17 10.05
CA THR A 73 5.09 8.07 10.88
C THR A 73 5.57 8.08 12.34
N ALA A 74 5.12 9.07 13.10
CA ALA A 74 5.39 9.14 14.54
C ALA A 74 4.90 7.89 15.30
N GLY A 75 3.86 7.24 14.82
CA GLY A 75 3.34 5.99 15.37
C GLY A 75 4.09 4.73 14.92
N GLY A 76 5.13 4.87 14.11
CA GLY A 76 5.95 3.75 13.62
C GLY A 76 5.37 3.03 12.40
N LYS A 77 4.32 3.54 11.78
CA LYS A 77 3.81 2.98 10.53
C LYS A 77 4.75 3.31 9.38
N ILE A 78 4.98 2.32 8.52
CA ILE A 78 5.86 2.42 7.37
C ILE A 78 5.01 2.41 6.11
N TYR A 79 5.09 3.48 5.31
CA TYR A 79 4.42 3.59 4.02
C TYR A 79 5.47 3.60 2.92
N GLN A 80 5.56 2.51 2.14
CA GLN A 80 6.42 2.48 0.96
C GLN A 80 5.89 3.43 -0.10
N ILE A 81 6.78 4.29 -0.62
CA ILE A 81 6.41 5.24 -1.66
C ILE A 81 6.50 4.56 -3.02
N THR A 82 5.43 4.66 -3.78
CA THR A 82 5.33 4.16 -5.15
C THR A 82 4.78 5.25 -6.08
N GLY A 83 4.66 4.93 -7.37
CA GLY A 83 4.12 5.84 -8.37
C GLY A 83 5.14 6.86 -8.89
N PRO A 84 4.68 7.91 -9.58
CA PRO A 84 5.56 8.88 -10.25
C PRO A 84 6.53 9.59 -9.32
N LEU A 85 6.19 9.78 -8.05
CA LEU A 85 7.09 10.39 -7.06
C LEU A 85 8.36 9.55 -6.81
N ALA A 86 8.25 8.23 -6.90
CA ALA A 86 9.37 7.30 -6.72
C ALA A 86 10.06 6.90 -8.04
N ALA A 87 9.65 7.47 -9.16
CA ALA A 87 10.21 7.16 -10.46
C ALA A 87 11.68 7.58 -10.58
N ASP A 88 12.36 7.06 -11.59
CA ASP A 88 13.74 7.40 -11.93
C ASP A 88 14.72 7.22 -10.76
N ASN A 89 14.67 6.03 -10.13
CA ASN A 89 15.51 5.71 -8.98
C ASN A 89 15.40 6.76 -7.86
N ASN A 90 14.16 7.12 -7.53
CA ASN A 90 13.84 8.03 -6.42
C ASN A 90 14.42 9.46 -6.58
N THR A 91 14.71 9.88 -7.78
CA THR A 91 15.37 11.19 -8.02
C THR A 91 14.67 12.36 -7.32
N LYS A 92 13.33 12.34 -7.29
CA LYS A 92 12.56 13.41 -6.63
C LYS A 92 12.54 13.30 -5.10
N LEU A 93 12.77 12.10 -4.58
CA LEU A 93 12.75 11.84 -3.14
C LEU A 93 14.11 12.06 -2.46
N ILE A 94 15.19 11.78 -3.17
CA ILE A 94 16.55 11.83 -2.60
C ILE A 94 16.89 13.15 -1.88
N PRO A 95 16.54 14.35 -2.40
CA PRO A 95 16.82 15.60 -1.70
C PRO A 95 16.12 15.75 -0.34
N HIS A 96 15.09 14.93 -0.10
CA HIS A 96 14.27 14.99 1.11
C HIS A 96 14.58 13.90 2.12
N LEU A 97 15.56 13.05 1.84
CA LEU A 97 15.99 12.00 2.77
C LEU A 97 16.40 12.60 4.12
N ALA A 98 16.05 11.92 5.19
CA ALA A 98 16.28 12.33 6.57
C ALA A 98 15.50 13.58 7.01
N HIS A 99 14.53 14.03 6.22
CA HIS A 99 13.64 15.12 6.57
C HIS A 99 12.22 14.62 6.83
N THR A 100 11.48 15.40 7.61
CA THR A 100 10.04 15.17 7.77
C THR A 100 9.30 15.74 6.57
N VAL A 101 8.50 14.88 5.95
CA VAL A 101 7.72 15.20 4.76
C VAL A 101 6.24 14.90 4.95
N GLU A 102 5.40 15.54 4.18
CA GLU A 102 4.02 15.14 3.96
C GLU A 102 3.87 14.69 2.51
N ILE A 103 3.26 13.53 2.32
CA ILE A 103 2.98 12.98 1.00
C ILE A 103 1.50 12.69 0.91
N THR A 104 0.86 13.19 -0.12
CA THR A 104 -0.54 12.88 -0.43
C THR A 104 -0.57 11.90 -1.61
N GLY A 105 -1.29 10.81 -1.44
CA GLY A 105 -1.40 9.80 -2.46
C GLY A 105 -2.42 8.72 -2.10
N ASP A 106 -2.53 7.72 -2.94
CA ASP A 106 -3.44 6.62 -2.74
C ASP A 106 -2.77 5.53 -1.89
N VAL A 107 -3.30 5.35 -0.69
CA VAL A 107 -2.82 4.35 0.26
C VAL A 107 -3.52 3.03 0.00
N SER A 108 -2.72 1.98 -0.10
CA SER A 108 -3.17 0.60 -0.21
C SER A 108 -2.38 -0.30 0.73
N GLU A 109 -2.93 -1.46 1.01
CA GLU A 109 -2.27 -2.49 1.80
C GLU A 109 -2.18 -3.77 0.98
N LYS A 110 -1.00 -4.36 0.94
CA LYS A 110 -0.74 -5.64 0.29
C LYS A 110 0.12 -6.50 1.20
N ASP A 111 -0.38 -7.69 1.56
CA ASP A 111 0.34 -8.65 2.41
C ASP A 111 0.82 -8.02 3.74
N GLY A 112 0.02 -7.14 4.33
CA GLY A 112 0.35 -6.43 5.56
C GLY A 112 1.28 -5.23 5.39
N ALA A 113 1.74 -4.95 4.18
CA ALA A 113 2.60 -3.81 3.89
C ALA A 113 1.78 -2.64 3.34
N LEU A 114 1.97 -1.46 3.93
CA LEU A 114 1.34 -0.23 3.47
C LEU A 114 2.15 0.41 2.35
N MET A 115 1.44 0.87 1.33
CA MET A 115 2.03 1.59 0.20
C MET A 115 1.26 2.88 -0.05
N ILE A 116 1.97 3.91 -0.49
CA ILE A 116 1.37 5.16 -0.94
C ILE A 116 1.83 5.45 -2.37
N ALA A 117 0.89 5.43 -3.30
CA ALA A 117 1.14 5.79 -4.69
C ALA A 117 0.94 7.30 -4.84
N ALA A 118 2.00 8.02 -5.14
CA ALA A 118 2.00 9.48 -5.11
C ALA A 118 2.49 10.08 -6.42
N GLU A 119 1.85 11.19 -6.80
CA GLU A 119 2.27 12.01 -7.93
C GLU A 119 3.53 12.83 -7.63
N ALA A 120 4.25 13.20 -8.66
CA ALA A 120 5.54 13.88 -8.54
C ALA A 120 5.52 15.17 -7.70
N GLY A 121 4.41 15.91 -7.72
CA GLY A 121 4.26 17.18 -7.00
C GLY A 121 3.59 17.08 -5.64
N SER A 122 3.35 15.88 -5.13
CA SER A 122 2.56 15.66 -3.91
C SER A 122 3.38 15.65 -2.62
N LEU A 123 4.67 15.86 -2.68
CA LEU A 123 5.53 15.92 -1.51
C LEU A 123 5.71 17.37 -1.04
N LYS A 124 5.56 17.58 0.26
CA LYS A 124 5.88 18.83 0.94
C LYS A 124 6.88 18.56 2.06
N MET A 125 7.90 19.39 2.15
CA MET A 125 8.82 19.35 3.27
C MET A 125 8.21 20.10 4.47
N VAL A 126 8.17 19.46 5.63
CA VAL A 126 7.51 20.00 6.82
C VAL A 126 8.49 20.36 7.93
N GLY A 127 9.68 19.76 7.92
CA GLY A 127 10.68 20.01 8.93
C GLY A 127 11.95 19.17 8.73
N ARG A 128 12.92 19.41 9.59
CA ARG A 128 14.19 18.68 9.64
C ARG A 128 14.17 17.64 10.73
#